data_9541f41f5a1d528618c174f42cff56f9
#
_entry.id   9541f41f5a1d528618c174f42cff56f9
#
_cell.length_a   1.000
_cell.length_b   1.000
_cell.length_c   1.000
_cell.angle_alpha   90.00
_cell.angle_beta   90.00
_cell.angle_gamma   90.00
#
_symmetry.space_group_name_H-M   'P 1'
#
loop_
_entity.id
_entity.type
_entity.pdbx_description
1 polymer ?
#
loop_
_entity_poly.entity_id
_entity_poly.type
_entity_poly.pdbx_seq_one_letter_code
_entity_poly.pdbx_strand_id
1 'polypeptide(L)'
;MLSPSIVIVDYHKGNLSSVVRGFARAGAEAYASDDPACVCAADGIVIPGVGSFYDAISYMSESGLDQAVLEAAGANKPILGICLGLQLLLDRGDEGVPEDASAAVANDAYGKGLNP
;
A
#
# COMPACT_ATOMS: atom_id res chain seq x y z
N MET A 1 14.44 -17.95 18.03
CA MET A 1 14.00 -17.56 16.67
C MET A 1 13.31 -16.22 16.73
N LEU A 2 13.70 -15.29 15.88
CA LEU A 2 13.11 -13.96 15.84
C LEU A 2 11.75 -14.00 15.17
N SER A 3 10.80 -13.23 15.70
CA SER A 3 9.50 -13.04 15.03
C SER A 3 9.70 -12.27 13.73
N PRO A 4 8.93 -12.57 12.68
CA PRO A 4 9.00 -11.79 11.45
C PRO A 4 8.54 -10.35 11.70
N SER A 5 9.17 -9.41 11.03
CA SER A 5 8.75 -8.01 11.10
C SER A 5 7.75 -7.74 9.97
N ILE A 6 6.61 -7.17 10.34
CA ILE A 6 5.53 -6.83 9.42
C ILE A 6 5.34 -5.33 9.45
N VAL A 7 5.50 -4.68 8.30
CA VAL A 7 5.20 -3.26 8.19
C VAL A 7 3.79 -3.08 7.69
N ILE A 8 3.03 -2.21 8.35
CA ILE A 8 1.72 -1.76 7.89
C ILE A 8 1.96 -0.40 7.23
N VAL A 9 1.78 -0.34 5.92
CA VAL A 9 2.07 0.87 5.15
C VAL A 9 1.10 1.98 5.57
N ASP A 10 1.67 3.07 6.06
CA ASP A 10 0.91 4.25 6.48
C ASP A 10 0.91 5.27 5.34
N TYR A 11 -0.16 5.30 4.57
CA TYR A 11 -0.38 6.31 3.55
C TYR A 11 -1.58 7.20 3.90
N HIS A 12 -1.82 7.32 5.20
CA HIS A 12 -2.84 8.20 5.81
C HIS A 12 -4.27 7.82 5.45
N LYS A 13 -4.53 6.53 5.24
CA LYS A 13 -5.85 5.98 4.93
C LYS A 13 -6.16 4.80 5.85
N GLY A 14 -7.16 4.94 6.69
CA GLY A 14 -7.68 3.85 7.50
C GLY A 14 -7.19 3.83 8.93
N ASN A 15 -7.66 2.83 9.68
CA ASN A 15 -7.32 2.63 11.08
C ASN A 15 -6.19 1.62 11.20
N LEU A 16 -4.98 2.12 11.34
CA LEU A 16 -3.78 1.28 11.39
C LEU A 16 -3.62 0.55 12.72
N SER A 17 -4.12 1.13 13.81
CA SER A 17 -3.94 0.55 15.15
C SER A 17 -4.56 -0.84 15.27
N SER A 18 -5.73 -1.04 14.68
CA SER A 18 -6.39 -2.35 14.71
C SER A 18 -5.60 -3.40 13.95
N VAL A 19 -5.03 -3.02 12.82
CA VAL A 19 -4.24 -3.93 11.98
C VAL A 19 -2.95 -4.30 12.71
N VAL A 20 -2.26 -3.33 13.28
CA VAL A 20 -1.03 -3.56 14.05
C VAL A 20 -1.29 -4.54 15.19
N ARG A 21 -2.37 -4.32 15.96
CA ARG A 21 -2.73 -5.19 17.08
C ARG A 21 -3.07 -6.61 16.63
N GLY A 22 -3.76 -6.73 15.49
CA GLY A 22 -4.12 -8.05 14.95
C GLY A 22 -2.89 -8.87 14.62
N PHE A 23 -1.91 -8.29 13.95
CA PHE A 23 -0.67 -8.99 13.63
C PHE A 23 0.17 -9.27 14.89
N ALA A 24 0.21 -8.35 15.84
CA ALA A 24 0.92 -8.57 17.09
C ALA A 24 0.34 -9.76 17.86
N ARG A 25 -0.97 -9.89 17.91
CA ARG A 25 -1.64 -11.03 18.54
C ARG A 25 -1.34 -12.34 17.83
N ALA A 26 -1.07 -12.29 16.53
CA ALA A 26 -0.70 -13.46 15.75
C ALA A 26 0.78 -13.84 15.91
N GLY A 27 1.54 -13.09 16.68
CA GLY A 27 2.94 -13.41 16.97
C GLY A 27 3.96 -12.69 16.12
N ALA A 28 3.56 -11.72 15.31
CA ALA A 28 4.47 -10.95 14.48
C ALA A 28 4.86 -9.64 15.17
N GLU A 29 6.06 -9.13 14.87
CA GLU A 29 6.44 -7.78 15.21
C GLU A 29 5.84 -6.85 14.15
N ALA A 30 4.74 -6.19 14.47
CA ALA A 30 4.02 -5.33 13.53
C ALA A 30 4.13 -3.87 13.93
N TYR A 31 4.36 -3.02 12.94
CA TYR A 31 4.43 -1.57 13.15
C TYR A 31 3.97 -0.84 11.90
N ALA A 32 3.43 0.37 12.10
CA ALA A 32 3.03 1.23 10.99
C ALA A 32 4.18 2.15 10.61
N SER A 33 4.38 2.39 9.34
CA SER A 33 5.42 3.30 8.86
C SER A 33 5.04 3.90 7.51
N ASP A 34 5.39 5.18 7.33
CA ASP A 34 5.30 5.87 6.05
C ASP A 34 6.68 6.03 5.39
N ASP A 35 7.71 5.41 5.96
CA ASP A 35 9.07 5.49 5.44
C ASP A 35 9.32 4.35 4.44
N PRO A 36 9.61 4.67 3.16
CA PRO A 36 9.93 3.65 2.17
C PRO A 36 11.06 2.71 2.58
N ALA A 37 12.04 3.19 3.30
CA ALA A 37 13.15 2.35 3.77
C ALA A 37 12.67 1.27 4.74
N CYS A 38 11.72 1.59 5.61
CA CYS A 38 11.11 0.61 6.51
C CYS A 38 10.34 -0.45 5.76
N VAL A 39 9.62 -0.05 4.70
CA VAL A 39 8.89 -0.99 3.85
C VAL A 39 9.84 -1.97 3.18
N CYS A 40 10.96 -1.48 2.64
CA CYS A 40 11.95 -2.34 2.01
C CYS A 40 12.63 -3.29 2.99
N ALA A 41 12.80 -2.88 4.25
CA ALA A 41 13.51 -3.67 5.25
C ALA A 41 12.65 -4.73 5.93
N ALA A 42 11.31 -4.61 5.87
CA ALA A 42 10.42 -5.53 6.56
C ALA A 42 10.41 -6.92 5.92
N ASP A 43 10.05 -7.93 6.70
CA ASP A 43 9.89 -9.31 6.20
C ASP A 43 8.59 -9.49 5.44
N GLY A 44 7.54 -8.75 5.80
CA GLY A 44 6.25 -8.78 5.13
C GLY A 44 5.61 -7.41 5.14
N ILE A 45 4.70 -7.17 4.22
CA ILE A 45 4.09 -5.87 4.00
C ILE A 45 2.58 -5.99 3.99
N VAL A 46 1.90 -5.13 4.74
CA VAL A 46 0.45 -5.04 4.74
C VAL A 46 0.06 -3.67 4.22
N ILE A 47 -0.81 -3.66 3.23
CA ILE A 47 -1.36 -2.42 2.66
C ILE A 47 -2.84 -2.38 3.03
N PRO A 48 -3.21 -1.70 4.13
CA PRO A 48 -4.61 -1.53 4.52
C PRO A 48 -5.20 -0.33 3.79
N GLY A 49 -6.42 0.02 4.10
CA GLY A 49 -6.91 1.33 3.74
C GLY A 49 -8.39 1.39 3.45
N VAL A 50 -8.88 2.62 3.53
CA VAL A 50 -10.24 3.01 3.15
C VAL A 50 -10.15 4.30 2.36
N GLY A 51 -11.16 4.59 1.56
CA GLY A 51 -11.25 5.84 0.83
C GLY A 51 -11.01 5.67 -0.66
N SER A 52 -10.59 6.75 -1.29
CA SER A 52 -10.47 6.86 -2.72
C SER A 52 -9.19 6.21 -3.26
N PHE A 53 -9.33 5.40 -4.28
CA PHE A 53 -8.21 4.79 -4.99
C PHE A 53 -7.23 5.85 -5.50
N TYR A 54 -7.76 6.90 -6.14
CA TYR A 54 -6.91 7.94 -6.72
C TYR A 54 -6.09 8.68 -5.67
N ASP A 55 -6.70 9.05 -4.55
CA ASP A 55 -5.99 9.75 -3.47
C ASP A 55 -4.88 8.87 -2.88
N ALA A 56 -5.17 7.59 -2.69
CA ALA A 56 -4.20 6.66 -2.12
C ALA A 56 -3.00 6.47 -3.05
N ILE A 57 -3.25 6.22 -4.33
CA ILE A 57 -2.19 6.01 -5.32
C ILE A 57 -1.34 7.29 -5.49
N SER A 58 -1.99 8.45 -5.46
CA SER A 58 -1.28 9.73 -5.57
C SER A 58 -0.32 9.92 -4.38
N TYR A 59 -0.79 9.66 -3.17
CA TYR A 59 0.06 9.77 -1.99
C TYR A 59 1.23 8.78 -2.05
N MET A 60 0.97 7.53 -2.41
CA MET A 60 2.02 6.52 -2.49
C MET A 60 3.05 6.87 -3.54
N SER A 61 2.62 7.44 -4.67
CA SER A 61 3.53 7.85 -5.73
C SER A 61 4.41 9.04 -5.29
N GLU A 62 3.82 10.03 -4.63
CA GLU A 62 4.54 11.22 -4.16
C GLU A 62 5.52 10.89 -3.03
N SER A 63 5.18 9.95 -2.17
CA SER A 63 6.00 9.57 -1.02
C SER A 63 7.08 8.55 -1.31
N GLY A 64 7.04 7.91 -2.48
CA GLY A 64 7.96 6.82 -2.82
C GLY A 64 7.54 5.46 -2.27
N LEU A 65 6.40 5.37 -1.61
CA LEU A 65 5.91 4.11 -1.05
C LEU A 65 5.56 3.10 -2.14
N ASP A 66 5.09 3.56 -3.30
CA ASP A 66 4.79 2.69 -4.43
C ASP A 66 6.04 1.93 -4.89
N GLN A 67 7.16 2.62 -5.03
CA GLN A 67 8.41 1.99 -5.43
C GLN A 67 8.91 1.01 -4.38
N ALA A 68 8.78 1.36 -3.10
CA ALA A 68 9.19 0.47 -2.01
C ALA A 68 8.38 -0.83 -2.02
N VAL A 69 7.07 -0.76 -2.25
CA VAL A 69 6.21 -1.95 -2.36
C VAL A 69 6.63 -2.79 -3.56
N LEU A 70 6.88 -2.16 -4.70
CA LEU A 70 7.31 -2.89 -5.91
C LEU A 70 8.66 -3.57 -5.72
N GLU A 71 9.60 -2.92 -5.06
CA GLU A 71 10.90 -3.52 -4.75
C GLU A 71 10.75 -4.71 -3.81
N ALA A 72 9.89 -4.61 -2.81
CA ALA A 72 9.62 -5.69 -1.88
C ALA A 72 8.98 -6.88 -2.60
N ALA A 73 8.05 -6.63 -3.51
CA ALA A 73 7.43 -7.68 -4.32
C ALA A 73 8.47 -8.37 -5.20
N GLY A 74 9.38 -7.60 -5.80
CA GLY A 74 10.47 -8.14 -6.59
C GLY A 74 11.45 -9.00 -5.79
N ALA A 75 11.56 -8.72 -4.49
CA ALA A 75 12.37 -9.52 -3.55
C ALA A 75 11.60 -10.71 -2.98
N ASN A 76 10.41 -11.00 -3.50
CA ASN A 76 9.54 -12.10 -3.08
C ASN A 76 9.05 -12.00 -1.62
N LYS A 77 8.92 -10.80 -1.09
CA LYS A 77 8.35 -10.61 0.23
C LYS A 77 6.83 -10.74 0.18
N PRO A 78 6.20 -11.38 1.19
CA PRO A 78 4.74 -11.47 1.24
C PRO A 78 4.09 -10.09 1.33
N ILE A 79 3.02 -9.89 0.57
CA ILE A 79 2.26 -8.65 0.55
C ILE A 79 0.79 -8.99 0.73
N LEU A 80 0.15 -8.35 1.71
CA LEU A 80 -1.28 -8.51 1.97
C LEU A 80 -1.98 -7.18 1.77
N GLY A 81 -2.92 -7.14 0.83
CA GLY A 81 -3.79 -5.99 0.64
C GLY A 81 -5.13 -6.19 1.32
N ILE A 82 -5.61 -5.18 2.06
CA ILE A 82 -6.87 -5.21 2.77
C ILE A 82 -7.76 -4.06 2.27
N CYS A 83 -8.95 -4.36 1.80
CA CYS A 83 -9.92 -3.38 1.27
C CYS A 83 -9.28 -2.51 0.18
N LEU A 84 -9.17 -1.21 0.38
CA LEU A 84 -8.53 -0.31 -0.58
C LEU A 84 -7.11 -0.79 -0.93
N GLY A 85 -6.37 -1.31 0.06
CA GLY A 85 -5.04 -1.83 -0.17
C GLY A 85 -5.00 -2.96 -1.18
N LEU A 86 -6.00 -3.84 -1.15
CA LEU A 86 -6.12 -4.88 -2.17
C LEU A 86 -6.37 -4.28 -3.55
N GLN A 87 -7.22 -3.27 -3.63
CA GLN A 87 -7.51 -2.59 -4.90
C GLN A 87 -6.26 -1.93 -5.49
N LEU A 88 -5.41 -1.37 -4.64
CA LEU A 88 -4.16 -0.72 -5.07
C LEU A 88 -3.19 -1.69 -5.73
N LEU A 89 -3.27 -2.97 -5.41
CA LEU A 89 -2.40 -3.98 -6.01
C LEU A 89 -2.82 -4.36 -7.43
N LEU A 90 -4.00 -3.96 -7.85
CA LEU A 90 -4.51 -4.25 -9.20
C LEU A 90 -3.93 -3.25 -10.21
N ASP A 91 -4.19 -3.51 -11.50
CA ASP A 91 -3.68 -2.66 -12.58
C ASP A 91 -4.30 -1.27 -12.56
N ARG A 92 -5.59 -1.17 -12.25
CA ARG A 92 -6.36 0.06 -12.38
C ARG A 92 -7.48 0.16 -11.35
N GLY A 93 -7.82 1.40 -11.01
CA GLY A 93 -9.00 1.73 -10.24
C GLY A 93 -9.50 3.12 -10.67
N ASP A 94 -10.82 3.30 -10.66
CA ASP A 94 -11.44 4.53 -11.16
C ASP A 94 -11.96 5.45 -10.05
N GLU A 95 -12.03 4.98 -8.83
CA GLU A 95 -12.59 5.74 -7.73
C GLU A 95 -11.75 6.98 -7.42
N GLY A 96 -12.40 8.13 -7.40
CA GLY A 96 -11.74 9.39 -7.09
C GLY A 96 -10.99 10.04 -8.24
N VAL A 97 -10.98 9.42 -9.43
CA VAL A 97 -10.36 10.03 -10.62
C VAL A 97 -11.09 11.32 -10.95
N PRO A 98 -10.36 12.45 -11.19
CA PRO A 98 -11.00 13.71 -11.52
C PRO A 98 -11.87 13.62 -12.77
N GLU A 99 -13.08 14.21 -12.71
CA GLU A 99 -14.03 14.18 -13.84
C GLU A 99 -13.52 14.92 -15.07
N ASP A 100 -12.68 15.93 -14.85
CA ASP A 100 -12.13 16.75 -15.93
C ASP A 100 -10.92 16.08 -16.61
N ALA A 101 -10.45 14.96 -16.10
CA ALA A 101 -9.36 14.22 -16.73
C ALA A 101 -9.86 13.61 -18.06
N SER A 102 -9.10 13.77 -19.12
CA SER A 102 -9.42 13.11 -20.38
C SER A 102 -9.26 11.60 -20.23
N ALA A 103 -9.97 10.81 -21.03
CA ALA A 103 -9.88 9.36 -20.96
C ALA A 103 -8.44 8.85 -21.14
N ALA A 104 -7.65 9.47 -22.02
CA ALA A 104 -6.27 9.10 -22.25
C ALA A 104 -5.40 9.39 -21.01
N VAL A 105 -5.58 10.57 -20.42
CA VAL A 105 -4.84 10.97 -19.21
C VAL A 105 -5.25 10.09 -18.04
N ALA A 106 -6.54 9.86 -17.87
CA ALA A 106 -7.03 9.00 -16.79
C ALA A 106 -6.46 7.58 -16.89
N ASN A 107 -6.38 7.06 -18.11
CA ASN A 107 -5.84 5.71 -18.31
C ASN A 107 -4.38 5.60 -17.94
N ASP A 108 -3.58 6.61 -18.23
CA ASP A 108 -2.13 6.55 -18.05
C ASP A 108 -1.66 7.14 -16.72
N ALA A 109 -2.34 8.19 -16.24
CA ALA A 109 -1.86 8.96 -15.08
C ALA A 109 -2.67 8.73 -13.81
N TYR A 110 -4.00 8.58 -13.92
CA TYR A 110 -4.87 8.61 -12.75
C TYR A 110 -5.38 7.26 -12.30
N GLY A 111 -5.55 6.32 -13.19
CA GLY A 111 -6.18 5.05 -12.85
C GLY A 111 -5.22 3.90 -12.59
N LYS A 112 -3.92 4.13 -12.67
CA LYS A 112 -2.94 3.05 -12.55
C LYS A 112 -2.71 2.66 -11.09
N GLY A 113 -2.80 1.35 -10.81
CA GLY A 113 -2.44 0.78 -9.52
C GLY A 113 -0.98 0.41 -9.43
N LEU A 114 -0.65 -0.41 -8.43
CA LEU A 114 0.74 -0.81 -8.15
C LEU A 114 1.25 -1.93 -9.04
N ASN A 115 0.38 -2.64 -9.73
CA ASN A 115 0.83 -3.74 -10.59
C ASN A 115 1.61 -3.17 -11.77
N PRO A 116 2.87 -3.56 -11.93
CA PRO A 116 3.74 -3.03 -12.99
C PRO A 116 3.33 -3.43 -14.40
#